data_bbd5fcdaa6e722c226f7577f6559c0ad
#
_entry.id   bbd5fcdaa6e722c226f7577f6559c0ad
#
_cell.length_a   1.000
_cell.length_b   1.000
_cell.length_c   1.000
_cell.angle_alpha   90.00
_cell.angle_beta   90.00
_cell.angle_gamma   90.00
#
_symmetry.space_group_name_H-M   'P 1'
#
loop_
_entity.id
_entity.type
_entity.pdbx_description
1 polymer ?
#
loop_
_entity_poly.entity_id
_entity_poly.type
_entity_poly.pdbx_seq_one_letter_code
_entity_poly.pdbx_strand_id
1 'polypeptide(L)'
;MTVGPSGVNNQTVPWIGGTKTYGFGISGETMALSWLTVLGYTATTLVAFLGLSILIWMVRVRPRVPQLEDDWNSDCERTTSAEIDGDAIRFKNVRDFFWRTTRDRDESWDDTLDVRADEIKDVWFVVDHFHKVHGMAHTFLTFEFNNGTCLSFSFEARRRKGQRYHPWPGFWRHYELYLLVGYERDLLGLRTNARGNKDYMFRGITPPGKEKALLHALTNKANALSAKGEWYHSFLTTCNTSIVGMVNKITPGRVPFTWRNFFPGYTPRAAYNLGLIEDWGGFEQTLERARVDEHAMGWDGEGDYSTMLRDYLPKGPL
;
A
#
# COMPACT_ATOMS: atom_id res chain seq x y z
N MET A 1 -93.22 14.78 31.74
CA MET A 1 -94.14 14.80 30.62
C MET A 1 -93.50 14.03 29.54
N THR A 2 -93.70 12.72 29.48
CA THR A 2 -94.62 12.03 28.56
C THR A 2 -94.57 12.45 27.16
N VAL A 3 -94.04 11.63 26.23
CA VAL A 3 -94.79 10.88 25.22
C VAL A 3 -93.74 9.95 24.51
N GLY A 4 -94.04 8.67 24.52
CA GLY A 4 -93.44 7.69 23.58
C GLY A 4 -94.38 7.51 22.38
N PRO A 5 -94.39 6.36 21.74
CA PRO A 5 -93.49 5.75 20.84
C PRO A 5 -94.12 5.58 19.45
N SER A 6 -93.32 5.28 18.44
CA SER A 6 -93.91 4.63 17.25
C SER A 6 -92.81 3.72 16.60
N GLY A 7 -93.26 2.52 16.43
CA GLY A 7 -92.53 1.42 15.88
C GLY A 7 -92.35 1.52 14.37
N VAL A 8 -91.32 0.88 13.87
CA VAL A 8 -91.18 0.57 12.47
C VAL A 8 -90.59 -0.84 12.32
N ASN A 9 -91.35 -1.56 11.54
CA ASN A 9 -91.24 -2.89 11.05
C ASN A 9 -89.81 -3.46 10.83
N ASN A 10 -89.62 -4.64 11.37
CA ASN A 10 -88.65 -5.61 10.96
C ASN A 10 -89.07 -6.20 9.57
N GLN A 11 -88.27 -5.94 8.56
CA GLN A 11 -88.20 -6.80 7.40
C GLN A 11 -86.85 -7.45 7.39
N THR A 12 -86.78 -8.70 7.73
CA THR A 12 -85.68 -9.60 7.53
C THR A 12 -85.52 -9.93 6.03
N VAL A 13 -84.48 -9.49 5.42
CA VAL A 13 -84.04 -9.98 4.08
C VAL A 13 -83.01 -11.08 4.32
N PRO A 14 -83.16 -12.27 3.77
CA PRO A 14 -82.19 -13.34 3.92
C PRO A 14 -80.97 -13.06 2.98
N TRP A 15 -79.77 -12.87 3.54
CA TRP A 15 -78.51 -12.82 2.84
C TRP A 15 -78.10 -14.26 2.44
N ILE A 16 -78.25 -14.58 1.15
CA ILE A 16 -77.56 -15.72 0.53
C ILE A 16 -76.26 -15.19 -0.04
N GLY A 17 -75.17 -15.43 0.62
CA GLY A 17 -73.88 -15.04 0.15
C GLY A 17 -72.75 -15.64 0.98
N GLY A 18 -72.40 -16.86 0.75
CA GLY A 18 -71.21 -17.47 1.35
C GLY A 18 -69.96 -16.78 0.83
N THR A 19 -69.24 -16.10 1.72
CA THR A 19 -67.88 -15.61 1.46
C THR A 19 -66.96 -16.81 1.38
N LYS A 20 -66.58 -17.17 0.17
CA LYS A 20 -65.41 -18.05 -0.04
C LYS A 20 -64.17 -17.27 0.28
N THR A 21 -63.65 -17.41 1.49
CA THR A 21 -62.27 -17.03 1.84
C THR A 21 -61.37 -18.01 1.12
N TYR A 22 -60.73 -17.54 0.06
CA TYR A 22 -59.59 -18.25 -0.55
C TYR A 22 -58.38 -18.03 0.36
N GLY A 23 -58.22 -18.91 1.36
CA GLY A 23 -56.99 -19.00 2.10
C GLY A 23 -55.88 -19.52 1.18
N PHE A 24 -55.01 -18.65 0.71
CA PHE A 24 -53.72 -19.05 0.14
C PHE A 24 -52.84 -19.54 1.31
N GLY A 25 -53.11 -20.75 1.78
CA GLY A 25 -52.22 -21.45 2.69
C GLY A 25 -51.03 -21.99 1.90
N ILE A 26 -49.98 -21.22 1.79
CA ILE A 26 -48.69 -21.78 1.37
C ILE A 26 -48.24 -22.64 2.55
N SER A 27 -48.25 -23.97 2.38
CA SER A 27 -47.79 -24.88 3.43
C SER A 27 -46.30 -24.62 3.70
N GLY A 28 -45.86 -24.70 4.96
CA GLY A 28 -44.44 -24.49 5.35
C GLY A 28 -43.45 -25.36 4.54
N GLU A 29 -43.89 -26.55 4.09
CA GLU A 29 -43.12 -27.44 3.25
C GLU A 29 -42.89 -26.89 1.83
N THR A 30 -43.88 -26.25 1.19
CA THR A 30 -43.69 -25.61 -0.11
C THR A 30 -42.80 -24.40 -0.04
N MET A 31 -42.82 -23.66 1.06
CA MET A 31 -41.91 -22.54 1.29
C MET A 31 -40.46 -23.02 1.49
N ALA A 32 -40.26 -24.05 2.31
CA ALA A 32 -38.93 -24.65 2.54
C ALA A 32 -38.35 -25.25 1.24
N LEU A 33 -39.13 -25.91 0.43
CA LEU A 33 -38.70 -26.45 -0.86
C LEU A 33 -38.31 -25.33 -1.84
N SER A 34 -39.04 -24.22 -1.84
CA SER A 34 -38.70 -23.05 -2.68
C SER A 34 -37.39 -22.38 -2.25
N TRP A 35 -37.10 -22.25 -0.96
CA TRP A 35 -35.83 -21.73 -0.47
C TRP A 35 -34.66 -22.64 -0.78
N LEU A 36 -34.78 -23.94 -0.67
CA LEU A 36 -33.75 -24.90 -1.06
C LEU A 36 -33.44 -24.84 -2.57
N THR A 37 -34.46 -24.66 -3.39
CA THR A 37 -34.30 -24.50 -4.83
C THR A 37 -33.57 -23.18 -5.17
N VAL A 38 -33.95 -22.08 -4.53
CA VAL A 38 -33.28 -20.79 -4.69
C VAL A 38 -31.81 -20.87 -4.25
N LEU A 39 -31.55 -21.48 -3.08
CA LEU A 39 -30.17 -21.71 -2.60
C LEU A 39 -29.37 -22.59 -3.58
N GLY A 40 -29.99 -23.62 -4.14
CA GLY A 40 -29.37 -24.46 -5.15
C GLY A 40 -28.98 -23.67 -6.41
N TYR A 41 -29.88 -22.87 -6.96
CA TYR A 41 -29.58 -22.02 -8.11
C TYR A 41 -28.52 -20.96 -7.81
N THR A 42 -28.57 -20.30 -6.64
CA THR A 42 -27.56 -19.32 -6.25
C THR A 42 -26.19 -19.96 -6.09
N ALA A 43 -26.09 -21.12 -5.45
CA ALA A 43 -24.86 -21.87 -5.31
C ALA A 43 -24.28 -22.29 -6.67
N THR A 44 -25.13 -22.84 -7.56
CA THR A 44 -24.71 -23.23 -8.93
C THR A 44 -24.23 -22.02 -9.73
N THR A 45 -24.94 -20.90 -9.65
CA THR A 45 -24.53 -19.65 -10.33
C THR A 45 -23.20 -19.14 -9.81
N LEU A 46 -22.98 -19.16 -8.50
CA LEU A 46 -21.70 -18.76 -7.89
C LEU A 46 -20.55 -19.67 -8.33
N VAL A 47 -20.76 -20.99 -8.35
CA VAL A 47 -19.76 -21.96 -8.81
C VAL A 47 -19.44 -21.75 -10.29
N ALA A 48 -20.45 -21.55 -11.14
CA ALA A 48 -20.25 -21.27 -12.56
C ALA A 48 -19.50 -19.95 -12.79
N PHE A 49 -19.86 -18.89 -12.07
CA PHE A 49 -19.16 -17.61 -12.12
C PHE A 49 -17.70 -17.73 -11.67
N LEU A 50 -17.45 -18.46 -10.59
CA LEU A 50 -16.10 -18.70 -10.07
C LEU A 50 -15.28 -19.51 -11.09
N GLY A 51 -15.85 -20.58 -11.66
CA GLY A 51 -15.23 -21.40 -12.69
C GLY A 51 -14.87 -20.60 -13.95
N LEU A 52 -15.79 -19.75 -14.42
CA LEU A 52 -15.56 -18.84 -15.55
C LEU A 52 -14.46 -17.82 -15.22
N SER A 53 -14.49 -17.25 -14.02
CA SER A 53 -13.47 -16.29 -13.57
C SER A 53 -12.07 -16.92 -13.50
N ILE A 54 -11.98 -18.14 -12.99
CA ILE A 54 -10.73 -18.93 -12.99
C ILE A 54 -10.26 -19.22 -14.40
N LEU A 55 -11.17 -19.62 -15.29
CA LEU A 55 -10.84 -19.89 -16.70
C LEU A 55 -10.31 -18.63 -17.39
N ILE A 56 -10.99 -17.49 -17.23
CA ILE A 56 -10.54 -16.19 -17.76
C ILE A 56 -9.16 -15.85 -17.20
N TRP A 57 -8.97 -16.05 -15.90
CA TRP A 57 -7.67 -15.80 -15.28
C TRP A 57 -6.56 -16.70 -15.85
N MET A 58 -6.83 -18.01 -16.01
CA MET A 58 -5.86 -18.95 -16.59
C MET A 58 -5.50 -18.60 -18.04
N VAL A 59 -6.48 -18.19 -18.85
CA VAL A 59 -6.29 -17.95 -20.29
C VAL A 59 -5.77 -16.53 -20.57
N ARG A 60 -6.24 -15.51 -19.85
CA ARG A 60 -5.96 -14.10 -20.18
C ARG A 60 -4.95 -13.44 -19.26
N VAL A 61 -4.84 -13.86 -18.00
CA VAL A 61 -4.01 -13.20 -16.98
C VAL A 61 -2.73 -14.00 -16.71
N ARG A 62 -2.85 -15.29 -16.43
CA ARG A 62 -1.70 -16.13 -16.08
C ARG A 62 -0.58 -16.17 -17.14
N PRO A 63 -0.87 -16.16 -18.46
CA PRO A 63 0.18 -16.17 -19.48
C PRO A 63 0.94 -14.85 -19.64
N ARG A 64 0.44 -13.74 -19.05
CA ARG A 64 1.13 -12.46 -19.16
C ARG A 64 2.52 -12.54 -18.55
N VAL A 65 3.50 -11.97 -19.25
CA VAL A 65 4.90 -11.88 -18.82
C VAL A 65 5.21 -10.42 -18.54
N PRO A 66 5.89 -10.09 -17.43
CA PRO A 66 6.34 -8.73 -17.18
C PRO A 66 7.24 -8.24 -18.31
N GLN A 67 7.08 -6.97 -18.67
CA GLN A 67 7.88 -6.34 -19.72
C GLN A 67 8.99 -5.51 -19.08
N LEU A 68 10.22 -5.67 -19.54
CA LEU A 68 11.33 -4.81 -19.11
C LEU A 68 11.31 -3.49 -19.88
N GLU A 69 11.00 -3.56 -21.18
CA GLU A 69 10.89 -2.42 -22.08
C GLU A 69 9.44 -2.22 -22.49
N ASP A 70 8.93 -1.04 -22.30
CA ASP A 70 7.57 -0.62 -22.66
C ASP A 70 7.53 0.92 -22.67
N ASP A 71 6.41 1.52 -23.05
CA ASP A 71 6.21 2.97 -22.97
C ASP A 71 5.92 3.40 -21.52
N TRP A 72 6.96 3.38 -20.68
CA TRP A 72 6.88 3.72 -19.28
C TRP A 72 6.70 5.22 -19.03
N ASN A 73 6.02 5.58 -17.94
CA ASN A 73 6.08 6.96 -17.45
C ASN A 73 7.53 7.32 -17.11
N SER A 74 7.94 8.56 -17.38
CA SER A 74 9.32 9.01 -17.17
C SER A 74 9.80 8.88 -15.72
N ASP A 75 8.87 8.95 -14.74
CA ASP A 75 9.19 8.76 -13.33
C ASP A 75 9.52 7.31 -12.93
N CYS A 76 9.34 6.36 -13.84
CA CYS A 76 9.66 4.93 -13.64
C CYS A 76 10.21 4.25 -14.91
N GLU A 77 10.70 5.01 -15.88
CA GLU A 77 11.19 4.46 -17.15
C GLU A 77 12.49 3.67 -16.99
N ARG A 78 13.37 4.09 -16.07
CA ARG A 78 14.64 3.41 -15.82
C ARG A 78 14.58 2.55 -14.58
N THR A 79 15.12 1.35 -14.67
CA THR A 79 15.28 0.46 -13.51
C THR A 79 16.70 0.58 -12.96
N THR A 80 16.80 0.70 -11.65
CA THR A 80 18.12 0.74 -10.99
C THR A 80 18.78 -0.62 -11.05
N SER A 81 20.08 -0.61 -11.32
CA SER A 81 20.97 -1.76 -11.17
C SER A 81 22.23 -1.36 -10.41
N ALA A 82 22.97 -2.33 -9.90
CA ALA A 82 24.21 -2.06 -9.17
C ALA A 82 25.23 -3.16 -9.35
N GLU A 83 26.48 -2.77 -9.39
CA GLU A 83 27.66 -3.64 -9.26
C GLU A 83 28.02 -3.72 -7.78
N ILE A 84 28.24 -4.93 -7.27
CA ILE A 84 28.54 -5.19 -5.85
C ILE A 84 29.90 -5.85 -5.77
N ASP A 85 30.84 -5.21 -5.04
CA ASP A 85 32.17 -5.76 -4.74
C ASP A 85 32.40 -5.63 -3.22
N GLY A 86 32.09 -6.71 -2.50
CA GLY A 86 32.11 -6.69 -1.03
C GLY A 86 31.19 -5.62 -0.46
N ASP A 87 31.76 -4.65 0.23
CA ASP A 87 31.02 -3.52 0.80
C ASP A 87 30.86 -2.34 -0.17
N ALA A 88 31.61 -2.32 -1.26
CA ALA A 88 31.47 -1.29 -2.29
C ALA A 88 30.28 -1.62 -3.21
N ILE A 89 29.42 -0.66 -3.43
CA ILE A 89 28.24 -0.79 -4.28
C ILE A 89 28.18 0.41 -5.21
N ARG A 90 28.24 0.17 -6.51
CA ARG A 90 28.07 1.18 -7.55
C ARG A 90 26.70 1.06 -8.18
N PHE A 91 25.85 2.03 -7.95
CA PHE A 91 24.52 2.10 -8.51
C PHE A 91 24.50 2.81 -9.87
N LYS A 92 23.58 2.37 -10.75
CA LYS A 92 23.22 2.99 -12.02
C LYS A 92 21.72 3.26 -12.05
N ASN A 93 21.32 4.34 -12.72
CA ASN A 93 19.93 4.79 -12.80
C ASN A 93 19.33 5.08 -11.40
N VAL A 94 20.06 5.77 -10.56
CA VAL A 94 19.52 6.32 -9.30
C VAL A 94 18.73 7.57 -9.62
N ARG A 95 17.47 7.64 -9.22
CA ARG A 95 16.62 8.77 -9.54
C ARG A 95 16.93 9.98 -8.64
N ASP A 96 17.02 11.16 -9.26
CA ASP A 96 17.31 12.42 -8.58
C ASP A 96 16.48 13.55 -9.17
N PHE A 97 15.17 13.45 -9.05
CA PHE A 97 14.24 14.44 -9.56
C PHE A 97 14.06 15.60 -8.57
N PHE A 98 13.98 16.79 -9.08
CA PHE A 98 13.61 17.97 -8.31
C PHE A 98 12.15 18.36 -8.64
N TRP A 99 11.28 18.24 -7.66
CA TRP A 99 9.84 18.43 -7.81
C TRP A 99 9.42 19.84 -7.41
N ARG A 100 8.95 20.65 -8.35
CA ARG A 100 8.26 21.92 -8.08
C ARG A 100 6.77 21.69 -7.82
N THR A 101 6.15 20.79 -8.56
CA THR A 101 4.78 20.31 -8.36
C THR A 101 4.69 18.83 -8.73
N THR A 102 3.53 18.22 -8.56
CA THR A 102 3.31 16.82 -8.99
C THR A 102 3.42 16.60 -10.51
N ARG A 103 3.50 17.66 -11.31
CA ARG A 103 3.59 17.61 -12.78
C ARG A 103 4.82 18.30 -13.34
N ASP A 104 5.34 19.27 -12.60
CA ASP A 104 6.50 20.07 -12.99
C ASP A 104 7.69 19.67 -12.14
N ARG A 105 8.73 19.15 -12.81
CA ARG A 105 9.93 18.65 -12.18
C ARG A 105 11.11 18.71 -13.14
N ASP A 106 12.31 18.78 -12.63
CA ASP A 106 13.53 18.52 -13.36
C ASP A 106 13.88 17.03 -13.19
N GLU A 107 14.07 16.33 -14.31
CA GLU A 107 14.35 14.90 -14.32
C GLU A 107 15.87 14.69 -14.43
N SER A 108 16.45 13.99 -13.48
CA SER A 108 17.85 13.58 -13.46
C SER A 108 17.99 12.14 -12.98
N TRP A 109 18.98 11.46 -13.52
CA TRP A 109 19.34 10.10 -13.16
C TRP A 109 20.84 10.03 -12.96
N ASP A 110 21.27 9.55 -11.79
CA ASP A 110 22.69 9.33 -11.50
C ASP A 110 23.06 7.90 -11.87
N ASP A 111 24.06 7.78 -12.75
CA ASP A 111 24.59 6.50 -13.25
C ASP A 111 25.89 6.09 -12.56
N THR A 112 26.36 6.86 -11.58
CA THR A 112 27.70 6.72 -10.99
C THR A 112 27.73 6.81 -9.47
N LEU A 113 26.61 6.59 -8.78
CA LEU A 113 26.58 6.68 -7.32
C LEU A 113 27.33 5.51 -6.70
N ASP A 114 28.44 5.82 -6.02
CA ASP A 114 29.21 4.88 -5.23
C ASP A 114 28.86 5.05 -3.74
N VAL A 115 28.50 3.95 -3.09
CA VAL A 115 28.31 3.90 -1.64
C VAL A 115 29.04 2.68 -1.05
N ARG A 116 29.25 2.70 0.25
CA ARG A 116 29.81 1.57 0.99
C ARG A 116 28.84 1.07 2.06
N ALA A 117 28.59 -0.23 2.04
CA ALA A 117 27.66 -0.85 3.00
C ALA A 117 28.18 -0.81 4.46
N ASP A 118 29.50 -0.71 4.66
CA ASP A 118 30.12 -0.53 5.97
C ASP A 118 30.12 0.93 6.46
N GLU A 119 29.69 1.88 5.63
CA GLU A 119 29.53 3.30 5.96
C GLU A 119 28.07 3.69 6.22
N ILE A 120 27.15 2.73 6.33
CA ILE A 120 25.78 3.03 6.74
C ILE A 120 25.80 3.58 8.17
N LYS A 121 25.25 4.79 8.33
CA LYS A 121 25.07 5.44 9.62
C LYS A 121 23.75 5.04 10.26
N ASP A 122 22.64 5.21 9.52
CA ASP A 122 21.30 4.93 10.00
C ASP A 122 20.42 4.37 8.85
N VAL A 123 19.39 3.62 9.24
CA VAL A 123 18.30 3.22 8.36
C VAL A 123 17.01 3.87 8.85
N TRP A 124 16.34 4.59 7.97
CA TRP A 124 15.12 5.32 8.28
C TRP A 124 13.91 4.63 7.65
N PHE A 125 12.86 4.43 8.44
CA PHE A 125 11.57 3.93 7.98
C PHE A 125 10.63 5.10 7.76
N VAL A 126 10.19 5.28 6.51
CA VAL A 126 9.32 6.39 6.11
C VAL A 126 7.91 5.89 5.85
N VAL A 127 6.92 6.64 6.33
CA VAL A 127 5.49 6.38 6.15
C VAL A 127 4.80 7.63 5.64
N ASP A 128 4.28 7.55 4.43
CA ASP A 128 3.57 8.62 3.70
C ASP A 128 2.06 8.36 3.73
N HIS A 129 1.32 9.19 4.47
CA HIS A 129 -0.14 9.17 4.51
C HIS A 129 -0.73 10.03 3.38
N PHE A 130 -0.88 9.45 2.21
CA PHE A 130 -1.40 10.12 1.02
C PHE A 130 -2.95 10.12 0.92
N HIS A 131 -3.64 9.47 1.85
CA HIS A 131 -5.09 9.31 1.79
C HIS A 131 -5.76 9.60 3.15
N LYS A 132 -7.04 10.03 3.11
CA LYS A 132 -7.82 10.31 4.33
C LYS A 132 -8.08 9.07 5.20
N VAL A 133 -8.14 7.87 4.59
CA VAL A 133 -8.26 6.60 5.32
C VAL A 133 -6.90 6.25 5.90
N HIS A 134 -6.77 6.26 7.21
CA HIS A 134 -5.50 6.08 7.93
C HIS A 134 -4.72 4.82 7.52
N GLY A 135 -5.39 3.71 7.25
CA GLY A 135 -4.72 2.48 6.81
C GLY A 135 -4.05 2.57 5.43
N MET A 136 -4.47 3.53 4.59
CA MET A 136 -3.92 3.73 3.25
C MET A 136 -2.73 4.68 3.30
N ALA A 137 -1.55 4.12 3.35
CA ALA A 137 -0.28 4.83 3.36
C ALA A 137 0.72 4.14 2.43
N HIS A 138 1.80 4.82 2.12
CA HIS A 138 2.94 4.25 1.43
C HIS A 138 4.12 4.16 2.40
N THR A 139 5.00 3.18 2.21
CA THR A 139 6.18 3.00 3.05
C THR A 139 7.40 2.75 2.20
N PHE A 140 8.53 3.28 2.64
CA PHE A 140 9.83 3.06 2.04
C PHE A 140 10.96 3.18 3.07
N LEU A 141 12.15 2.82 2.69
CA LEU A 141 13.35 2.90 3.53
C LEU A 141 14.32 3.90 2.95
N THR A 142 15.00 4.65 3.82
CA THR A 142 16.14 5.49 3.45
C THR A 142 17.37 5.04 4.23
N PHE A 143 18.47 4.84 3.54
CA PHE A 143 19.79 4.60 4.12
C PHE A 143 20.56 5.92 4.17
N GLU A 144 21.00 6.29 5.37
CA GLU A 144 21.89 7.41 5.59
C GLU A 144 23.32 6.90 5.72
N PHE A 145 24.22 7.45 4.95
CA PHE A 145 25.65 7.09 4.96
C PHE A 145 26.48 8.16 5.69
N ASN A 146 27.67 7.76 6.19
CA ASN A 146 28.57 8.65 6.91
C ASN A 146 29.04 9.86 6.09
N ASN A 147 29.06 9.74 4.76
CA ASN A 147 29.38 10.84 3.85
C ASN A 147 28.22 11.83 3.62
N GLY A 148 27.09 11.65 4.30
CA GLY A 148 25.89 12.48 4.16
C GLY A 148 24.93 12.03 3.04
N THR A 149 25.30 11.07 2.18
CA THR A 149 24.40 10.54 1.17
C THR A 149 23.18 9.89 1.83
N CYS A 150 21.97 10.21 1.35
CA CYS A 150 20.72 9.60 1.79
C CYS A 150 20.01 8.97 0.59
N LEU A 151 19.98 7.63 0.57
CA LEU A 151 19.48 6.83 -0.54
C LEU A 151 18.22 6.08 -0.14
N SER A 152 17.12 6.34 -0.85
CA SER A 152 15.80 5.77 -0.57
C SER A 152 15.47 4.62 -1.49
N PHE A 153 14.79 3.60 -0.94
CA PHE A 153 14.33 2.39 -1.63
C PHE A 153 12.83 2.24 -1.47
N SER A 154 12.08 2.36 -2.55
CA SER A 154 10.62 2.31 -2.54
C SER A 154 10.09 1.29 -3.53
N PHE A 155 9.30 0.32 -3.04
CA PHE A 155 8.59 -0.62 -3.92
C PHE A 155 7.32 0.04 -4.46
N GLU A 156 7.23 0.14 -5.77
CA GLU A 156 6.18 0.86 -6.50
C GLU A 156 5.51 -0.04 -7.56
N ALA A 157 4.34 0.37 -8.00
CA ALA A 157 3.72 -0.17 -9.22
C ALA A 157 4.26 0.59 -10.43
N ARG A 158 4.99 -0.08 -11.32
CA ARG A 158 5.50 0.51 -12.56
C ARG A 158 4.36 0.79 -13.52
N ARG A 159 4.29 2.01 -14.04
CA ARG A 159 3.15 2.51 -14.82
C ARG A 159 3.58 2.89 -16.23
N ARG A 160 2.78 2.51 -17.22
CA ARG A 160 2.92 2.98 -18.59
C ARG A 160 2.42 4.42 -18.72
N LYS A 161 2.87 5.13 -19.74
CA LYS A 161 2.39 6.50 -20.04
C LYS A 161 0.87 6.56 -20.06
N GLY A 162 0.34 7.57 -19.41
CA GLY A 162 -1.10 7.77 -19.28
C GLY A 162 -1.82 6.89 -18.25
N GLN A 163 -1.14 5.87 -17.69
CA GLN A 163 -1.73 5.07 -16.62
C GLN A 163 -1.70 5.80 -15.28
N ARG A 164 -2.82 5.71 -14.56
CA ARG A 164 -2.91 6.09 -13.14
C ARG A 164 -2.96 4.83 -12.29
N TYR A 165 -2.31 4.85 -11.15
CA TYR A 165 -2.42 3.75 -10.20
C TYR A 165 -3.86 3.62 -9.69
N HIS A 166 -4.34 2.40 -9.70
CA HIS A 166 -5.57 1.99 -9.05
C HIS A 166 -5.38 0.59 -8.45
N PRO A 167 -5.83 0.32 -7.20
CA PRO A 167 -5.59 -0.98 -6.56
C PRO A 167 -6.16 -2.18 -7.31
N TRP A 168 -7.36 -2.03 -7.90
CA TRP A 168 -8.06 -3.15 -8.54
C TRP A 168 -7.28 -3.81 -9.71
N PRO A 169 -6.75 -3.09 -10.70
CA PRO A 169 -5.92 -3.70 -11.75
C PRO A 169 -4.70 -4.44 -11.22
N GLY A 170 -4.14 -3.99 -10.09
CA GLY A 170 -2.97 -4.64 -9.48
C GLY A 170 -3.21 -6.08 -9.00
N PHE A 171 -4.46 -6.54 -8.89
CA PHE A 171 -4.78 -7.96 -8.65
C PHE A 171 -4.64 -8.84 -9.91
N TRP A 172 -4.53 -8.23 -11.10
CA TRP A 172 -4.68 -8.90 -12.38
C TRP A 172 -3.45 -8.78 -13.28
N ARG A 173 -2.24 -8.73 -12.69
CA ARG A 173 -0.99 -8.59 -13.47
C ARG A 173 -1.05 -7.40 -14.44
N HIS A 174 -1.39 -6.24 -13.92
CA HIS A 174 -1.53 -5.02 -14.72
C HIS A 174 -0.31 -4.11 -14.59
N TYR A 175 0.36 -4.14 -13.45
CA TYR A 175 1.56 -3.35 -13.18
C TYR A 175 2.73 -4.29 -12.90
N GLU A 176 3.90 -3.93 -13.36
CA GLU A 176 5.15 -4.55 -12.97
C GLU A 176 5.61 -4.02 -11.61
N LEU A 177 6.26 -4.88 -10.82
CA LEU A 177 6.90 -4.47 -9.58
C LEU A 177 8.13 -3.63 -9.92
N TYR A 178 8.22 -2.46 -9.36
CA TYR A 178 9.31 -1.52 -9.53
C TYR A 178 9.96 -1.22 -8.19
N LEU A 179 11.27 -1.39 -8.07
CA LEU A 179 12.03 -0.90 -6.94
C LEU A 179 12.71 0.40 -7.35
N LEU A 180 12.08 1.50 -6.96
CA LEU A 180 12.62 2.83 -7.14
C LEU A 180 13.75 3.04 -6.14
N VAL A 181 14.94 3.31 -6.64
CA VAL A 181 16.09 3.77 -5.87
C VAL A 181 16.37 5.21 -6.27
N GLY A 182 16.45 6.10 -5.31
CA GLY A 182 16.67 7.51 -5.58
C GLY A 182 17.09 8.29 -4.35
N TYR A 183 17.51 9.53 -4.56
CA TYR A 183 17.87 10.41 -3.47
C TYR A 183 16.65 10.76 -2.61
N GLU A 184 16.86 10.95 -1.32
CA GLU A 184 15.77 11.24 -0.38
C GLU A 184 15.01 12.51 -0.75
N ARG A 185 15.71 13.55 -1.24
CA ARG A 185 15.08 14.80 -1.71
C ARG A 185 14.10 14.59 -2.86
N ASP A 186 14.31 13.57 -3.70
CA ASP A 186 13.36 13.19 -4.74
C ASP A 186 12.16 12.44 -4.14
N LEU A 187 12.42 11.32 -3.46
CA LEU A 187 11.34 10.44 -3.01
C LEU A 187 10.49 11.07 -1.92
N LEU A 188 11.12 11.64 -0.91
CA LEU A 188 10.40 12.29 0.19
C LEU A 188 9.89 13.67 -0.23
N GLY A 189 10.71 14.47 -0.94
CA GLY A 189 10.31 15.80 -1.43
C GLY A 189 9.10 15.78 -2.36
N LEU A 190 8.94 14.74 -3.19
CA LEU A 190 7.70 14.53 -3.95
C LEU A 190 6.47 14.45 -3.03
N ARG A 191 6.61 13.77 -1.89
CA ARG A 191 5.50 13.49 -0.96
C ARG A 191 5.20 14.70 -0.09
N THR A 192 6.20 15.27 0.52
CA THR A 192 6.08 16.43 1.40
C THR A 192 5.81 17.73 0.63
N ASN A 193 6.74 18.14 -0.25
CA ASN A 193 6.72 19.47 -0.87
C ASN A 193 5.76 19.54 -2.07
N ALA A 194 5.73 18.52 -2.95
CA ALA A 194 4.91 18.59 -4.15
C ALA A 194 3.46 18.08 -3.95
N ARG A 195 3.24 17.08 -3.09
CA ARG A 195 1.90 16.52 -2.80
C ARG A 195 1.26 17.07 -1.52
N GLY A 196 2.05 17.55 -0.57
CA GLY A 196 1.57 18.02 0.73
C GLY A 196 0.97 16.89 1.58
N ASN A 197 1.54 15.70 1.47
CA ASN A 197 1.12 14.55 2.26
C ASN A 197 1.62 14.67 3.71
N LYS A 198 1.07 13.85 4.60
CA LYS A 198 1.59 13.68 5.96
C LYS A 198 2.66 12.60 5.98
N ASP A 199 3.90 13.00 6.23
CA ASP A 199 5.04 12.12 6.20
C ASP A 199 5.69 11.97 7.58
N TYR A 200 6.02 10.74 7.91
CA TYR A 200 6.68 10.36 9.15
C TYR A 200 7.96 9.62 8.85
N MET A 201 9.02 9.96 9.61
CA MET A 201 10.34 9.40 9.42
C MET A 201 10.89 8.89 10.76
N PHE A 202 10.99 7.58 10.88
CA PHE A 202 11.40 6.88 12.09
C PHE A 202 12.80 6.32 11.95
N ARG A 203 13.69 6.57 12.94
CA ARG A 203 14.99 5.92 12.96
C ARG A 203 14.82 4.44 13.27
N GLY A 204 15.34 3.58 12.41
CA GLY A 204 15.28 2.13 12.55
C GLY A 204 16.28 1.62 13.58
N ILE A 205 15.86 0.67 14.41
CA ILE A 205 16.76 -0.11 15.26
C ILE A 205 17.18 -1.35 14.50
N THR A 206 18.43 -1.35 14.05
CA THR A 206 19.02 -2.49 13.33
C THR A 206 20.15 -3.11 14.16
N PRO A 207 20.09 -4.42 14.47
CA PRO A 207 21.24 -5.09 15.07
C PRO A 207 22.47 -5.00 14.16
N PRO A 208 23.69 -4.94 14.72
CA PRO A 208 24.91 -4.76 13.93
C PRO A 208 25.01 -5.71 12.73
N GLY A 209 25.31 -5.16 11.56
CA GLY A 209 25.42 -5.89 10.30
C GLY A 209 24.10 -6.22 9.61
N LYS A 210 22.94 -5.98 10.23
CA LYS A 210 21.64 -6.21 9.60
C LYS A 210 21.28 -5.08 8.62
N GLU A 211 21.70 -3.85 8.90
CA GLU A 211 21.61 -2.70 7.98
C GLU A 211 22.36 -3.00 6.67
N LYS A 212 23.57 -3.51 6.76
CA LYS A 212 24.37 -3.96 5.62
C LYS A 212 23.68 -5.08 4.85
N ALA A 213 23.22 -6.12 5.56
CA ALA A 213 22.50 -7.23 4.95
C ALA A 213 21.20 -6.78 4.25
N LEU A 214 20.50 -5.77 4.82
CA LEU A 214 19.28 -5.20 4.23
C LEU A 214 19.60 -4.43 2.95
N LEU A 215 20.64 -3.59 2.95
CA LEU A 215 21.09 -2.87 1.75
C LEU A 215 21.45 -3.86 0.64
N HIS A 216 22.26 -4.89 0.92
CA HIS A 216 22.58 -5.92 -0.06
C HIS A 216 21.34 -6.67 -0.57
N ALA A 217 20.38 -6.98 0.31
CA ALA A 217 19.15 -7.68 -0.10
C ALA A 217 18.30 -6.80 -1.04
N LEU A 218 18.19 -5.50 -0.77
CA LEU A 218 17.47 -4.53 -1.61
C LEU A 218 18.21 -4.31 -2.94
N THR A 219 19.53 -4.16 -2.92
CA THR A 219 20.35 -4.02 -4.12
C THR A 219 20.25 -5.24 -5.04
N ASN A 220 20.33 -6.45 -4.47
CA ASN A 220 20.11 -7.70 -5.21
C ASN A 220 18.69 -7.78 -5.78
N LYS A 221 17.68 -7.25 -5.07
CA LYS A 221 16.32 -7.19 -5.56
C LYS A 221 16.19 -6.21 -6.73
N ALA A 222 16.84 -5.04 -6.67
CA ALA A 222 16.90 -4.09 -7.77
C ALA A 222 17.53 -4.74 -9.03
N ASN A 223 18.67 -5.42 -8.87
CA ASN A 223 19.31 -6.18 -9.95
C ASN A 223 18.40 -7.26 -10.54
N ALA A 224 17.70 -8.01 -9.69
CA ALA A 224 16.77 -9.03 -10.15
C ALA A 224 15.61 -8.44 -10.96
N LEU A 225 15.05 -7.31 -10.51
CA LEU A 225 13.96 -6.63 -11.21
C LEU A 225 14.40 -5.97 -12.51
N SER A 226 15.63 -5.46 -12.60
CA SER A 226 16.19 -4.90 -13.84
C SER A 226 16.52 -5.98 -14.87
N ALA A 227 16.91 -7.18 -14.42
CA ALA A 227 17.23 -8.30 -15.31
C ALA A 227 15.98 -9.10 -15.73
N LYS A 228 15.00 -9.22 -14.83
CA LYS A 228 13.75 -9.96 -15.05
C LYS A 228 12.63 -9.33 -14.26
N GLY A 229 11.68 -8.72 -14.96
CA GLY A 229 10.52 -8.11 -14.33
C GLY A 229 9.70 -9.09 -13.48
N GLU A 230 9.02 -8.57 -12.48
CA GLU A 230 8.05 -9.28 -11.65
C GLU A 230 6.73 -8.51 -11.64
N TRP A 231 5.63 -9.20 -11.30
CA TRP A 231 4.34 -8.55 -11.19
C TRP A 231 4.16 -7.88 -9.82
N TYR A 232 3.73 -6.62 -9.84
CA TYR A 232 3.14 -5.98 -8.68
C TYR A 232 1.79 -6.62 -8.36
N HIS A 233 1.49 -6.81 -7.10
CA HIS A 233 0.19 -7.30 -6.66
C HIS A 233 -0.30 -6.47 -5.48
N SER A 234 -1.48 -5.86 -5.62
CA SER A 234 -2.06 -4.90 -4.65
C SER A 234 -2.24 -5.43 -3.22
N PHE A 235 -2.01 -6.72 -2.99
CA PHE A 235 -2.10 -7.34 -1.69
C PHE A 235 -0.80 -8.06 -1.27
N LEU A 236 -0.15 -8.77 -2.20
CA LEU A 236 0.97 -9.66 -1.87
C LEU A 236 2.34 -9.00 -2.03
N THR A 237 2.49 -8.06 -2.98
CA THR A 237 3.75 -7.38 -3.29
C THR A 237 3.56 -5.87 -3.31
N THR A 238 2.98 -5.33 -2.21
CA THR A 238 2.84 -3.90 -1.97
C THR A 238 4.17 -3.32 -1.45
N CYS A 239 4.25 -2.01 -1.29
CA CYS A 239 5.40 -1.35 -0.67
C CYS A 239 5.76 -2.00 0.67
N ASN A 240 4.79 -2.12 1.57
CA ASN A 240 5.02 -2.64 2.92
C ASN A 240 5.28 -4.15 2.96
N THR A 241 4.50 -4.97 2.25
CA THR A 241 4.73 -6.43 2.24
C THR A 241 6.07 -6.80 1.64
N SER A 242 6.56 -6.02 0.66
CA SER A 242 7.89 -6.20 0.07
C SER A 242 9.00 -5.85 1.06
N ILE A 243 8.88 -4.74 1.80
CA ILE A 243 9.83 -4.37 2.88
C ILE A 243 9.85 -5.46 3.95
N VAL A 244 8.68 -5.89 4.44
CA VAL A 244 8.57 -6.98 5.44
C VAL A 244 9.24 -8.25 4.91
N GLY A 245 9.05 -8.57 3.63
CA GLY A 245 9.71 -9.69 2.97
C GLY A 245 11.24 -9.57 2.98
N MET A 246 11.80 -8.36 2.73
CA MET A 246 13.25 -8.12 2.80
C MET A 246 13.77 -8.26 4.23
N VAL A 247 13.10 -7.67 5.22
CA VAL A 247 13.46 -7.80 6.64
C VAL A 247 13.43 -9.27 7.08
N ASN A 248 12.40 -10.02 6.73
CA ASN A 248 12.28 -11.43 7.10
C ASN A 248 13.25 -12.35 6.32
N LYS A 249 13.72 -11.92 5.15
CA LYS A 249 14.78 -12.64 4.41
C LYS A 249 16.12 -12.60 5.15
N ILE A 250 16.45 -11.47 5.79
CA ILE A 250 17.71 -11.32 6.55
C ILE A 250 17.57 -11.74 8.01
N THR A 251 16.36 -11.72 8.56
CA THR A 251 16.07 -12.16 9.94
C THR A 251 14.71 -12.86 9.94
N PRO A 252 14.67 -14.18 9.74
CA PRO A 252 13.43 -14.94 9.62
C PRO A 252 12.50 -14.75 10.81
N GLY A 253 11.22 -14.43 10.54
CA GLY A 253 10.20 -14.25 11.57
C GLY A 253 10.29 -12.95 12.37
N ARG A 254 11.19 -12.01 12.01
CA ARG A 254 11.34 -10.74 12.74
C ARG A 254 10.08 -9.89 12.70
N VAL A 255 9.38 -9.87 11.56
CA VAL A 255 8.09 -9.19 11.40
C VAL A 255 7.01 -10.24 11.16
N PRO A 256 6.11 -10.49 12.13
CA PRO A 256 5.01 -11.42 11.96
C PRO A 256 4.06 -10.99 10.84
N PHE A 257 3.53 -11.98 10.11
CA PHE A 257 2.53 -11.71 9.10
C PHE A 257 1.17 -11.47 9.75
N THR A 258 0.67 -10.24 9.68
CA THR A 258 -0.61 -9.81 10.27
C THR A 258 -1.40 -8.96 9.28
N TRP A 259 -2.66 -8.65 9.58
CA TRP A 259 -3.47 -7.75 8.77
C TRP A 259 -2.84 -6.36 8.58
N ARG A 260 -2.00 -5.90 9.53
CA ARG A 260 -1.28 -4.61 9.44
C ARG A 260 -0.30 -4.56 8.28
N ASN A 261 0.19 -5.71 7.81
CA ASN A 261 1.07 -5.76 6.65
C ASN A 261 0.39 -5.25 5.37
N PHE A 262 -0.96 -5.34 5.30
CA PHE A 262 -1.75 -4.87 4.17
C PHE A 262 -2.23 -3.42 4.31
N PHE A 263 -2.10 -2.84 5.49
CA PHE A 263 -2.52 -1.47 5.81
C PHE A 263 -1.34 -0.68 6.36
N PRO A 264 -0.50 -0.12 5.48
CA PRO A 264 0.77 0.52 5.86
C PRO A 264 0.65 1.63 6.89
N GLY A 265 -0.48 2.34 6.95
CA GLY A 265 -0.72 3.39 7.94
C GLY A 265 -0.72 2.92 9.41
N TYR A 266 -0.84 1.60 9.64
CA TYR A 266 -0.74 1.01 10.99
C TYR A 266 0.64 0.41 11.29
N THR A 267 1.57 0.48 10.34
CA THR A 267 2.92 -0.10 10.51
C THR A 267 3.79 0.64 11.52
N PRO A 268 3.71 1.96 11.74
CA PRO A 268 4.49 2.61 12.80
C PRO A 268 4.26 1.99 14.19
N ARG A 269 2.99 1.78 14.56
CA ARG A 269 2.64 1.12 15.83
C ARG A 269 3.15 -0.33 15.90
N ALA A 270 3.08 -1.06 14.79
CA ALA A 270 3.61 -2.42 14.74
C ALA A 270 5.14 -2.45 14.85
N ALA A 271 5.83 -1.57 14.13
CA ALA A 271 7.28 -1.42 14.18
C ALA A 271 7.77 -1.01 15.58
N TYR A 272 7.09 -0.07 16.23
CA TYR A 272 7.35 0.35 17.60
C TYR A 272 7.23 -0.83 18.58
N ASN A 273 6.10 -1.56 18.55
CA ASN A 273 5.85 -2.69 19.44
C ASN A 273 6.83 -3.84 19.23
N LEU A 274 7.41 -3.97 18.05
CA LEU A 274 8.43 -4.96 17.71
C LEU A 274 9.86 -4.46 18.03
N GLY A 275 10.04 -3.22 18.51
CA GLY A 275 11.36 -2.64 18.72
C GLY A 275 12.16 -2.53 17.42
N LEU A 276 11.51 -2.12 16.33
CA LEU A 276 12.14 -1.89 15.02
C LEU A 276 12.46 -0.41 14.76
N ILE A 277 11.86 0.48 15.53
CA ILE A 277 12.10 1.92 15.50
C ILE A 277 12.41 2.45 16.88
N GLU A 278 13.18 3.54 16.95
CA GLU A 278 13.56 4.16 18.20
C GLU A 278 12.35 4.66 18.99
N ASP A 279 12.46 4.58 20.31
CA ASP A 279 11.50 5.15 21.25
C ASP A 279 11.93 6.57 21.63
N TRP A 280 11.13 7.54 21.26
CA TRP A 280 11.35 8.96 21.55
C TRP A 280 10.41 9.49 22.64
N GLY A 281 10.11 8.66 23.66
CA GLY A 281 9.29 9.05 24.82
C GLY A 281 7.89 8.44 24.80
N GLY A 282 7.76 7.19 24.33
CA GLY A 282 6.51 6.48 24.10
C GLY A 282 5.97 6.69 22.70
N PHE A 283 5.07 5.80 22.25
CA PHE A 283 4.65 5.77 20.86
C PHE A 283 4.05 7.08 20.35
N GLU A 284 3.19 7.74 21.14
CA GLU A 284 2.52 8.97 20.69
C GLU A 284 3.53 10.11 20.50
N GLN A 285 4.51 10.24 21.41
CA GLN A 285 5.59 11.22 21.27
C GLN A 285 6.53 10.85 20.13
N THR A 286 6.82 9.56 19.94
CA THR A 286 7.62 9.08 18.80
C THR A 286 6.91 9.42 17.48
N LEU A 287 5.60 9.21 17.40
CA LEU A 287 4.82 9.55 16.21
C LEU A 287 4.84 11.08 15.94
N GLU A 288 4.63 11.89 16.98
CA GLU A 288 4.65 13.34 16.85
C GLU A 288 6.01 13.87 16.39
N ARG A 289 7.10 13.38 16.99
CA ARG A 289 8.48 13.79 16.68
C ARG A 289 8.98 13.27 15.34
N ALA A 290 8.42 12.16 14.85
CA ALA A 290 8.74 11.60 13.53
C ALA A 290 8.08 12.35 12.38
N ARG A 291 7.15 13.27 12.66
CA ARG A 291 6.44 14.02 11.62
C ARG A 291 7.36 15.05 10.98
N VAL A 292 7.61 14.92 9.69
CA VAL A 292 8.59 15.74 8.95
C VAL A 292 7.98 16.63 7.87
N ASP A 293 6.72 16.39 7.46
CA ASP A 293 6.09 17.09 6.33
C ASP A 293 6.09 18.61 6.48
N GLU A 294 5.69 19.13 7.64
CA GLU A 294 5.65 20.58 7.88
C GLU A 294 7.05 21.21 7.83
N HIS A 295 8.06 20.52 8.36
CA HIS A 295 9.44 20.97 8.32
C HIS A 295 10.03 20.89 6.92
N ALA A 296 9.78 19.78 6.22
CA ALA A 296 10.23 19.55 4.85
C ALA A 296 9.66 20.57 3.85
N MET A 297 8.40 20.98 4.00
CA MET A 297 7.77 22.01 3.16
C MET A 297 8.45 23.39 3.28
N GLY A 298 9.21 23.61 4.35
CA GLY A 298 10.00 24.83 4.52
C GLY A 298 11.30 24.85 3.72
N TRP A 299 11.69 23.76 3.06
CA TRP A 299 12.90 23.73 2.24
C TRP A 299 12.69 24.53 0.95
N ASP A 300 13.54 25.51 0.71
CA ASP A 300 13.49 26.44 -0.42
C ASP A 300 14.27 25.98 -1.67
N GLY A 301 14.86 24.78 -1.61
CA GLY A 301 15.71 24.23 -2.67
C GLY A 301 17.20 24.54 -2.47
N GLU A 302 17.56 25.30 -1.43
CA GLU A 302 18.95 25.57 -1.09
C GLU A 302 19.42 24.67 0.06
N GLY A 303 20.71 24.35 0.07
CA GLY A 303 21.30 23.45 1.05
C GLY A 303 20.89 22.00 0.87
N ASP A 304 21.34 21.15 1.78
CA ASP A 304 21.06 19.71 1.73
C ASP A 304 19.74 19.37 2.45
N TYR A 305 18.78 18.88 1.69
CA TYR A 305 17.44 18.47 2.16
C TYR A 305 17.50 17.45 3.29
N SER A 306 18.35 16.46 3.15
CA SER A 306 18.47 15.37 4.11
C SER A 306 19.10 15.82 5.43
N THR A 307 20.10 16.69 5.36
CA THR A 307 20.72 17.30 6.55
C THR A 307 19.72 18.14 7.32
N MET A 308 18.92 18.97 6.63
CA MET A 308 17.87 19.77 7.24
C MET A 308 16.89 18.89 8.05
N LEU A 309 16.46 17.77 7.49
CA LEU A 309 15.55 16.85 8.19
C LEU A 309 16.21 16.18 9.39
N ARG A 310 17.50 15.77 9.29
CA ARG A 310 18.24 15.17 10.42
C ARG A 310 18.46 16.16 11.55
N ASP A 311 18.60 17.45 11.25
CA ASP A 311 18.76 18.49 12.27
C ASP A 311 17.47 18.73 13.04
N TYR A 312 16.33 18.51 12.43
CA TYR A 312 15.02 18.58 13.06
C TYR A 312 14.69 17.33 13.90
N LEU A 313 15.03 16.14 13.41
CA LEU A 313 14.70 14.86 14.06
C LEU A 313 15.54 14.64 15.35
N PRO A 314 15.02 13.89 16.33
CA PRO A 314 15.76 13.54 17.54
C PRO A 314 17.10 12.85 17.23
N LYS A 315 18.14 13.22 17.94
CA LYS A 315 19.52 12.73 17.71
C LYS A 315 19.78 11.34 18.34
N GLY A 316 18.81 10.78 19.06
CA GLY A 316 18.93 9.46 19.73
C GLY A 316 17.72 9.17 20.61
N PRO A 317 17.69 8.01 21.28
CA PRO A 317 16.64 7.68 22.22
C PRO A 317 16.65 8.67 23.40
N LEU A 318 15.44 8.95 23.93
CA LEU A 318 15.23 9.84 25.07
C LEU A 318 15.26 9.07 26.38
#